data_2168a24cbdd1f5bc8236b392a1519d4e
#
_entry.id   2168a24cbdd1f5bc8236b392a1519d4e
#
_cell.length_a   1.000
_cell.length_b   1.000
_cell.length_c   1.000
_cell.angle_alpha   90.00
_cell.angle_beta   90.00
_cell.angle_gamma   90.00
#
_symmetry.space_group_name_H-M   'P 1'
#
loop_
_entity.id
_entity.type
_entity.pdbx_description
1 polymer ?
#
loop_
_entity_poly.entity_id
_entity_poly.type
_entity_poly.pdbx_seq_one_letter_code
_entity_poly.pdbx_strand_id
1 'polypeptide(L)'
;MRFTRKTGMQDDEASSGVDPEEEQPESVPSGPSAKSRVGPDALRRDFVTAGKPAKSRAQQRKGPKRGYLDGQMLIAMPSMGDDRFTRSVIYVCAHSTEGAMGIIVNQPAAHISFADLLVQLDVIPAAEIIQLPRRAGGVKVLKGGPVDTQRGFVLHSSDFFIENSTLPIDEGICLTATLDILKAIARGDGPRSAILALGYAGWAPGQLENEIQHNGWLHCSADPELIFGQDTGGKYEKALKKIGIDLGMLSSEAGHA
;
A
#
# COMPACT_ATOMS: atom_id res chain seq x y z
N MET A 1 15.55 -71.94 -35.45
CA MET A 1 14.50 -72.45 -36.31
C MET A 1 13.37 -71.45 -36.27
N ARG A 2 13.22 -70.65 -37.34
CA ARG A 2 12.22 -70.84 -38.42
C ARG A 2 10.80 -70.91 -37.83
N PHE A 3 9.79 -70.13 -38.15
CA PHE A 3 9.23 -69.51 -39.34
C PHE A 3 7.98 -68.71 -38.91
N THR A 4 7.72 -67.60 -39.39
CA THR A 4 6.94 -67.00 -40.51
C THR A 4 5.48 -66.68 -40.22
N ARG A 5 5.18 -65.39 -40.49
CA ARG A 5 4.10 -64.83 -41.32
C ARG A 5 2.62 -65.20 -41.11
N LYS A 6 1.74 -64.23 -40.99
CA LYS A 6 0.83 -63.68 -42.04
C LYS A 6 -0.21 -62.73 -41.42
N THR A 7 -0.26 -61.52 -41.85
CA THR A 7 -1.24 -60.83 -42.75
C THR A 7 -2.74 -61.03 -42.52
N GLY A 8 -3.46 -59.94 -42.43
CA GLY A 8 -4.89 -59.71 -42.65
C GLY A 8 -5.34 -58.49 -41.84
N MET A 9 -5.46 -57.32 -42.33
CA MET A 9 -6.36 -56.63 -43.26
C MET A 9 -7.75 -56.34 -42.66
N GLN A 10 -7.97 -55.04 -42.50
CA GLN A 10 -9.19 -54.22 -42.60
C GLN A 10 -10.42 -54.61 -41.81
N ASP A 11 -10.96 -53.69 -41.02
CA ASP A 11 -12.08 -52.83 -41.45
C ASP A 11 -12.33 -51.65 -40.51
N ASP A 12 -12.84 -50.57 -41.09
CA ASP A 12 -13.25 -49.32 -40.52
C ASP A 12 -14.41 -49.44 -39.52
N GLU A 13 -14.35 -48.65 -38.42
CA GLU A 13 -15.56 -48.00 -37.93
C GLU A 13 -15.21 -46.72 -37.14
N ALA A 14 -15.76 -45.61 -37.59
CA ALA A 14 -15.72 -44.32 -36.97
C ALA A 14 -16.54 -44.31 -35.70
N SER A 15 -15.94 -43.91 -34.55
CA SER A 15 -16.68 -43.53 -33.37
C SER A 15 -16.15 -42.18 -32.88
N SER A 16 -16.99 -41.17 -33.03
CA SER A 16 -16.88 -39.84 -32.52
C SER A 16 -16.78 -39.84 -30.98
N GLY A 17 -15.56 -39.64 -30.47
CA GLY A 17 -15.33 -39.36 -29.06
C GLY A 17 -15.26 -37.83 -28.86
N VAL A 18 -16.25 -37.29 -28.17
CA VAL A 18 -16.31 -35.93 -27.70
C VAL A 18 -15.26 -35.80 -26.59
N ASP A 19 -14.24 -34.99 -26.79
CA ASP A 19 -13.28 -34.58 -25.75
C ASP A 19 -14.00 -33.77 -24.68
N PRO A 20 -13.79 -34.04 -23.38
CA PRO A 20 -14.25 -33.16 -22.34
C PRO A 20 -13.39 -31.87 -22.36
N GLU A 21 -14.04 -30.73 -22.49
CA GLU A 21 -13.44 -29.38 -22.31
C GLU A 21 -12.76 -29.35 -20.95
N GLU A 22 -11.43 -29.22 -20.96
CA GLU A 22 -10.65 -28.78 -19.80
C GLU A 22 -11.08 -27.35 -19.44
N GLU A 23 -11.88 -27.22 -18.40
CA GLU A 23 -12.09 -25.94 -17.71
C GLU A 23 -10.74 -25.43 -17.19
N GLN A 24 -10.18 -24.45 -17.87
CA GLN A 24 -9.04 -23.68 -17.37
C GLN A 24 -9.51 -22.85 -16.17
N PRO A 25 -8.77 -22.87 -15.05
CA PRO A 25 -9.11 -22.00 -13.91
C PRO A 25 -8.99 -20.54 -14.33
N GLU A 26 -10.07 -19.79 -14.13
CA GLU A 26 -10.13 -18.35 -14.33
C GLU A 26 -8.95 -17.67 -13.63
N SER A 27 -8.16 -16.95 -14.40
CA SER A 27 -7.03 -16.16 -13.92
C SER A 27 -7.52 -15.08 -12.97
N VAL A 28 -7.09 -15.14 -11.72
CA VAL A 28 -7.23 -14.08 -10.71
C VAL A 28 -6.66 -12.79 -11.32
N PRO A 29 -7.37 -11.66 -11.29
CA PRO A 29 -6.87 -10.40 -11.86
C PRO A 29 -5.62 -9.98 -11.11
N SER A 30 -4.50 -9.93 -11.81
CA SER A 30 -3.22 -9.44 -11.34
C SER A 30 -3.35 -7.96 -10.96
N GLY A 31 -2.95 -7.63 -9.72
CA GLY A 31 -2.87 -6.28 -9.21
C GLY A 31 -2.09 -5.30 -10.09
N PRO A 32 -2.11 -3.99 -9.81
CA PRO A 32 -1.63 -2.95 -10.72
C PRO A 32 -0.18 -3.16 -11.16
N SER A 33 0.01 -3.11 -12.47
CA SER A 33 1.28 -3.40 -13.17
C SER A 33 2.37 -2.40 -12.79
N ALA A 34 3.48 -2.89 -12.26
CA ALA A 34 4.68 -2.10 -11.99
C ALA A 34 5.59 -2.09 -13.21
N LYS A 35 5.84 -0.91 -13.80
CA LYS A 35 6.99 -0.69 -14.70
C LYS A 35 7.77 0.54 -14.25
N SER A 36 9.10 0.34 -14.16
CA SER A 36 10.18 1.29 -14.35
C SER A 36 11.11 1.57 -13.15
N ARG A 37 12.38 1.27 -13.38
CA ARG A 37 13.54 1.71 -12.58
C ARG A 37 13.88 3.13 -12.98
N VAL A 38 13.99 4.06 -12.03
CA VAL A 38 14.45 5.43 -12.28
C VAL A 38 15.40 5.86 -11.16
N GLY A 39 16.40 6.66 -11.50
CA GLY A 39 17.48 7.10 -10.62
C GLY A 39 17.11 8.29 -9.70
N PRO A 40 18.08 8.77 -8.87
CA PRO A 40 17.85 9.78 -7.81
C PRO A 40 17.27 11.12 -8.28
N ASP A 41 17.48 11.51 -9.55
CA ASP A 41 16.92 12.75 -10.11
C ASP A 41 15.40 12.75 -10.29
N ALA A 42 14.76 11.58 -10.26
CA ALA A 42 13.31 11.49 -10.41
C ALA A 42 12.57 11.76 -9.10
N LEU A 43 13.12 11.36 -7.95
CA LEU A 43 12.55 11.67 -6.63
C LEU A 43 12.33 13.18 -6.44
N ARG A 44 13.28 13.98 -6.95
CA ARG A 44 13.23 15.45 -6.86
C ARG A 44 12.10 16.07 -7.68
N ARG A 45 11.83 15.53 -8.89
CA ARG A 45 10.79 16.06 -9.78
C ARG A 45 9.38 15.78 -9.25
N ASP A 46 9.16 14.61 -8.70
CA ASP A 46 7.83 14.16 -8.28
C ASP A 46 7.37 14.80 -6.96
N PHE A 47 8.31 15.20 -6.09
CA PHE A 47 8.00 16.05 -4.93
C PHE A 47 7.66 17.50 -5.33
N VAL A 48 8.25 18.01 -6.42
CA VAL A 48 8.09 19.41 -6.87
C VAL A 48 6.89 19.59 -7.80
N THR A 49 6.54 18.55 -8.57
CA THR A 49 5.46 18.59 -9.58
C THR A 49 4.12 18.03 -9.10
N ALA A 50 3.85 18.03 -7.79
CA ALA A 50 2.51 17.76 -7.30
C ALA A 50 1.55 18.76 -7.98
N GLY A 51 0.90 18.27 -9.04
CA GLY A 51 -0.05 19.05 -9.84
C GLY A 51 -1.04 19.75 -8.92
N LYS A 52 -1.42 20.99 -9.28
CA LYS A 52 -2.39 21.79 -8.53
C LYS A 52 -3.56 20.92 -8.12
N PRO A 53 -3.84 20.75 -6.82
CA PRO A 53 -5.06 20.09 -6.41
C PRO A 53 -6.23 20.87 -7.01
N ALA A 54 -7.15 20.17 -7.66
CA ALA A 54 -8.40 20.76 -8.10
C ALA A 54 -8.97 21.55 -6.94
N LYS A 55 -9.38 22.79 -7.18
CA LYS A 55 -9.88 23.74 -6.18
C LYS A 55 -10.85 23.06 -5.24
N SER A 56 -10.38 22.63 -4.06
CA SER A 56 -11.25 22.13 -3.03
C SER A 56 -11.92 23.33 -2.36
N ARG A 57 -13.20 23.53 -2.66
CA ARG A 57 -14.14 24.23 -1.81
C ARG A 57 -13.92 23.72 -0.39
N ALA A 58 -13.74 24.62 0.56
CA ALA A 58 -13.72 24.31 1.98
C ALA A 58 -14.91 23.40 2.29
N GLN A 59 -14.66 22.09 2.36
CA GLN A 59 -15.71 21.12 2.61
C GLN A 59 -15.86 20.98 4.10
N GLN A 60 -17.01 21.45 4.57
CA GLN A 60 -17.64 21.13 5.82
C GLN A 60 -17.37 19.68 6.21
N ARG A 61 -16.93 19.46 7.46
CA ARG A 61 -16.80 18.19 8.14
C ARG A 61 -18.03 17.33 7.90
N LYS A 62 -17.94 16.39 6.98
CA LYS A 62 -18.90 15.29 6.86
C LYS A 62 -18.24 14.10 7.53
N GLY A 63 -18.89 13.56 8.56
CA GLY A 63 -18.53 12.28 9.15
C GLY A 63 -18.39 11.18 8.07
N PRO A 64 -17.83 10.00 8.40
CA PRO A 64 -17.51 8.96 7.44
C PRO A 64 -18.72 8.73 6.52
N LYS A 65 -18.52 8.89 5.22
CA LYS A 65 -19.55 8.62 4.23
C LYS A 65 -19.88 7.13 4.33
N ARG A 66 -21.13 6.77 4.55
CA ARG A 66 -21.55 5.37 4.63
C ARG A 66 -21.05 4.62 3.36
N GLY A 67 -20.28 3.57 3.58
CA GLY A 67 -19.80 2.68 2.52
C GLY A 67 -18.36 2.93 2.05
N TYR A 68 -17.68 3.99 2.50
CA TYR A 68 -16.27 4.25 2.18
C TYR A 68 -15.38 4.05 3.41
N LEU A 69 -14.10 3.73 3.15
CA LEU A 69 -13.13 3.33 4.18
C LEU A 69 -12.06 4.41 4.45
N ASP A 70 -12.34 5.67 4.07
CA ASP A 70 -11.42 6.78 4.40
C ASP A 70 -11.14 6.80 5.90
N GLY A 71 -9.88 6.93 6.28
CA GLY A 71 -9.46 6.95 7.68
C GLY A 71 -9.49 5.58 8.38
N GLN A 72 -9.68 4.47 7.65
CA GLN A 72 -9.59 3.12 8.21
C GLN A 72 -8.28 2.43 7.83
N MET A 73 -7.98 1.36 8.56
CA MET A 73 -6.85 0.48 8.27
C MET A 73 -7.34 -0.74 7.49
N LEU A 74 -6.61 -1.13 6.45
CA LEU A 74 -6.71 -2.44 5.81
C LEU A 74 -5.59 -3.34 6.33
N ILE A 75 -5.90 -4.61 6.51
CA ILE A 75 -4.97 -5.64 6.97
C ILE A 75 -5.00 -6.75 5.92
N ALA A 76 -3.87 -7.02 5.29
CA ALA A 76 -3.78 -8.10 4.30
C ALA A 76 -4.09 -9.46 4.94
N MET A 77 -4.94 -10.25 4.31
CA MET A 77 -5.17 -11.63 4.76
C MET A 77 -3.91 -12.47 4.57
N PRO A 78 -3.65 -13.48 5.42
CA PRO A 78 -2.50 -14.38 5.25
C PRO A 78 -2.47 -15.09 3.89
N SER A 79 -3.63 -15.31 3.29
CA SER A 79 -3.81 -15.89 1.96
C SER A 79 -3.61 -14.89 0.80
N MET A 80 -3.19 -13.65 1.09
CA MET A 80 -2.91 -12.64 0.06
C MET A 80 -1.92 -13.18 -0.97
N GLY A 81 -2.38 -13.30 -2.22
CA GLY A 81 -1.59 -13.85 -3.32
C GLY A 81 -0.58 -12.85 -3.94
N ASP A 82 -0.63 -11.58 -3.56
CA ASP A 82 0.29 -10.54 -4.03
C ASP A 82 1.38 -10.29 -2.99
N ASP A 83 2.60 -10.74 -3.28
CA ASP A 83 3.77 -10.62 -2.39
C ASP A 83 4.08 -9.18 -1.97
N ARG A 84 3.69 -8.19 -2.77
CA ARG A 84 3.89 -6.76 -2.46
C ARG A 84 3.10 -6.34 -1.22
N PHE A 85 2.00 -7.00 -0.94
CA PHE A 85 1.10 -6.72 0.17
C PHE A 85 1.12 -7.77 1.28
N THR A 86 1.99 -8.79 1.17
CA THR A 86 2.11 -9.81 2.21
C THR A 86 2.30 -9.18 3.59
N ARG A 87 1.40 -9.53 4.54
CA ARG A 87 1.38 -9.00 5.92
C ARG A 87 1.38 -7.46 6.00
N SER A 88 0.86 -6.77 5.00
CA SER A 88 0.79 -5.31 5.03
C SER A 88 -0.38 -4.79 5.86
N VAL A 89 -0.15 -3.63 6.46
CA VAL A 89 -1.15 -2.80 7.12
C VAL A 89 -1.17 -1.48 6.37
N ILE A 90 -2.34 -1.10 5.85
CA ILE A 90 -2.50 0.07 4.98
C ILE A 90 -3.48 1.04 5.62
N TYR A 91 -3.11 2.30 5.72
CA TYR A 91 -4.03 3.37 6.07
C TYR A 91 -4.69 3.92 4.81
N VAL A 92 -6.01 3.89 4.74
CA VAL A 92 -6.79 4.39 3.59
C VAL A 92 -6.88 5.91 3.66
N CYS A 93 -6.22 6.58 2.75
CA CYS A 93 -6.16 8.04 2.68
C CYS A 93 -7.33 8.65 1.92
N ALA A 94 -7.85 7.94 0.93
CA ALA A 94 -9.01 8.35 0.15
C ALA A 94 -9.75 7.12 -0.39
N HIS A 95 -11.09 7.15 -0.38
CA HIS A 95 -11.94 6.13 -0.97
C HIS A 95 -13.21 6.77 -1.54
N SER A 96 -13.55 6.45 -2.78
CA SER A 96 -14.71 6.99 -3.48
C SER A 96 -15.13 6.06 -4.62
N THR A 97 -16.16 6.44 -5.37
CA THR A 97 -16.56 5.76 -6.62
C THR A 97 -15.45 5.75 -7.68
N GLU A 98 -14.47 6.66 -7.59
CA GLU A 98 -13.35 6.76 -8.51
C GLU A 98 -12.17 5.83 -8.15
N GLY A 99 -12.27 5.11 -7.02
CA GLY A 99 -11.26 4.19 -6.52
C GLY A 99 -10.78 4.53 -5.12
N ALA A 100 -9.66 3.92 -4.72
CA ALA A 100 -9.08 4.12 -3.40
C ALA A 100 -7.56 4.34 -3.46
N MET A 101 -7.04 5.04 -2.46
CA MET A 101 -5.62 5.26 -2.22
C MET A 101 -5.29 5.01 -0.76
N GLY A 102 -4.21 4.27 -0.50
CA GLY A 102 -3.74 4.02 0.86
C GLY A 102 -2.22 4.00 0.97
N ILE A 103 -1.72 4.10 2.19
CA ILE A 103 -0.29 4.07 2.52
C ILE A 103 0.01 2.86 3.39
N ILE A 104 0.95 2.01 2.97
CA ILE A 104 1.47 0.91 3.80
C ILE A 104 2.28 1.53 4.95
N VAL A 105 1.92 1.19 6.20
CA VAL A 105 2.50 1.82 7.40
C VAL A 105 3.43 0.89 8.19
N ASN A 106 3.67 -0.33 7.72
CA ASN A 106 4.46 -1.33 8.42
C ASN A 106 5.63 -1.94 7.62
N GLN A 107 5.94 -1.42 6.42
CA GLN A 107 7.06 -1.91 5.62
C GLN A 107 8.19 -0.87 5.57
N PRO A 108 9.31 -1.06 6.31
CA PRO A 108 10.43 -0.12 6.28
C PRO A 108 11.13 -0.07 4.91
N ALA A 109 11.55 1.12 4.48
CA ALA A 109 12.46 1.29 3.37
C ALA A 109 13.90 1.12 3.87
N ALA A 110 14.41 -0.13 3.87
CA ALA A 110 15.63 -0.52 4.57
C ALA A 110 16.93 0.20 4.10
N HIS A 111 16.91 0.85 2.94
CA HIS A 111 18.11 1.39 2.30
C HIS A 111 18.22 2.91 2.35
N ILE A 112 17.28 3.60 2.99
CA ILE A 112 17.28 5.05 3.06
C ILE A 112 16.73 5.53 4.40
N SER A 113 17.49 6.39 5.08
CA SER A 113 17.00 7.10 6.25
C SER A 113 16.31 8.42 5.85
N PHE A 114 15.56 9.00 6.79
CA PHE A 114 14.96 10.32 6.57
C PHE A 114 16.01 11.41 6.34
N ALA A 115 17.13 11.35 7.07
CA ALA A 115 18.25 12.27 6.91
C ALA A 115 18.89 12.16 5.52
N ASP A 116 19.14 10.93 5.03
CA ASP A 116 19.69 10.72 3.69
C ASP A 116 18.75 11.26 2.61
N LEU A 117 17.45 11.07 2.79
CA LEU A 117 16.45 11.59 1.87
C LEU A 117 16.44 13.13 1.84
N LEU A 118 16.56 13.81 2.99
CA LEU A 118 16.64 15.26 3.05
C LEU A 118 17.85 15.82 2.27
N VAL A 119 18.98 15.11 2.33
CA VAL A 119 20.19 15.48 1.56
C VAL A 119 19.98 15.20 0.07
N GLN A 120 19.43 14.04 -0.30
CA GLN A 120 19.16 13.70 -1.72
C GLN A 120 18.18 14.67 -2.39
N LEU A 121 17.25 15.22 -1.61
CA LEU A 121 16.27 16.21 -2.07
C LEU A 121 16.77 17.65 -1.98
N ASP A 122 18.04 17.88 -1.60
CA ASP A 122 18.64 19.19 -1.34
C ASP A 122 17.83 20.06 -0.34
N VAL A 123 17.18 19.42 0.63
CA VAL A 123 16.47 20.11 1.72
C VAL A 123 17.46 20.62 2.75
N ILE A 124 18.50 19.84 3.03
CA ILE A 124 19.62 20.20 3.88
C ILE A 124 20.95 19.77 3.25
N PRO A 125 22.07 20.47 3.49
CA PRO A 125 23.39 19.96 3.16
C PRO A 125 23.79 18.79 4.07
N ALA A 126 24.64 17.86 3.58
CA ALA A 126 25.07 16.69 4.34
C ALA A 126 25.72 17.02 5.70
N ALA A 127 26.40 18.18 5.78
CA ALA A 127 27.03 18.66 7.03
C ALA A 127 26.00 19.00 8.13
N GLU A 128 24.74 19.26 7.79
CA GLU A 128 23.71 19.64 8.75
C GLU A 128 22.93 18.43 9.31
N ILE A 129 23.18 17.21 8.85
CA ILE A 129 22.53 16.00 9.37
C ILE A 129 22.65 15.90 10.90
N ILE A 130 23.82 16.25 11.46
CA ILE A 130 24.11 16.19 12.89
C ILE A 130 23.26 17.20 13.68
N GLN A 131 22.82 18.28 13.04
CA GLN A 131 22.04 19.36 13.65
C GLN A 131 20.53 19.11 13.60
N LEU A 132 20.09 18.03 12.96
CA LEU A 132 18.67 17.72 12.86
C LEU A 132 18.04 17.56 14.25
N PRO A 133 16.84 18.14 14.47
CA PRO A 133 16.08 17.95 15.69
C PRO A 133 15.84 16.47 15.96
N ARG A 134 15.82 16.05 17.23
CA ARG A 134 15.57 14.65 17.61
C ARG A 134 14.30 14.07 16.98
N ARG A 135 13.25 14.89 16.82
CA ARG A 135 12.00 14.47 16.18
C ARG A 135 12.20 14.13 14.70
N ALA A 136 13.00 14.88 13.98
CA ALA A 136 13.35 14.60 12.58
C ALA A 136 14.07 13.24 12.45
N GLY A 137 15.00 12.94 13.37
CA GLY A 137 15.68 11.65 13.41
C GLY A 137 14.76 10.46 13.72
N GLY A 138 13.58 10.69 14.30
CA GLY A 138 12.56 9.68 14.58
C GLY A 138 11.59 9.39 13.44
N VAL A 139 11.60 10.16 12.36
CA VAL A 139 10.72 9.96 11.21
C VAL A 139 11.13 8.70 10.45
N LYS A 140 10.23 7.74 10.37
CA LYS A 140 10.45 6.50 9.61
C LYS A 140 10.23 6.73 8.13
N VAL A 141 11.10 6.13 7.30
CA VAL A 141 10.88 6.02 5.85
C VAL A 141 10.35 4.63 5.55
N LEU A 142 9.18 4.58 4.91
CA LEU A 142 8.45 3.36 4.64
C LEU A 142 8.28 3.17 3.12
N LYS A 143 8.09 1.92 2.69
CA LYS A 143 7.55 1.58 1.38
C LYS A 143 6.04 1.76 1.46
N GLY A 144 5.52 2.87 0.94
CA GLY A 144 4.10 3.22 1.04
C GLY A 144 3.20 2.42 0.12
N GLY A 145 3.76 1.79 -0.92
CA GLY A 145 3.06 0.95 -1.87
C GLY A 145 3.77 0.84 -3.22
N PRO A 146 3.24 0.06 -4.16
CA PRO A 146 3.89 -0.23 -5.44
C PRO A 146 3.72 0.86 -6.51
N VAL A 147 2.82 1.83 -6.28
CA VAL A 147 2.54 2.91 -7.26
C VAL A 147 3.40 4.12 -6.93
N ASP A 148 3.97 4.77 -7.96
CA ASP A 148 4.80 5.98 -7.85
C ASP A 148 5.86 5.88 -6.74
N THR A 149 6.64 4.82 -6.71
CA THR A 149 7.60 4.50 -5.63
C THR A 149 8.68 5.56 -5.40
N GLN A 150 8.79 6.54 -6.27
CA GLN A 150 9.70 7.68 -6.17
C GLN A 150 9.02 8.91 -5.56
N ARG A 151 7.70 8.92 -5.47
CA ARG A 151 6.95 10.00 -4.86
C ARG A 151 6.86 9.80 -3.36
N GLY A 152 7.20 10.85 -2.61
CA GLY A 152 7.08 10.87 -1.17
C GLY A 152 5.73 11.39 -0.69
N PHE A 153 5.19 10.73 0.34
CA PHE A 153 3.97 11.10 1.04
C PHE A 153 4.26 11.16 2.54
N VAL A 154 3.93 12.24 3.19
CA VAL A 154 4.06 12.35 4.64
C VAL A 154 2.68 12.24 5.28
N LEU A 155 2.44 11.12 5.98
CA LEU A 155 1.33 11.01 6.93
C LEU A 155 1.77 11.68 8.23
N HIS A 156 0.93 12.55 8.78
CA HIS A 156 1.29 13.31 9.98
C HIS A 156 0.07 13.69 10.82
N SER A 157 0.34 14.05 12.07
CA SER A 157 -0.67 14.56 12.99
C SER A 157 -1.23 15.91 12.54
N SER A 158 -2.50 16.18 12.85
CA SER A 158 -3.25 17.35 12.38
C SER A 158 -2.86 18.67 13.06
N ASP A 159 -1.87 18.65 13.97
CA ASP A 159 -1.30 19.86 14.60
C ASP A 159 -0.42 20.69 13.66
N PHE A 160 -0.18 20.21 12.45
CA PHE A 160 0.54 20.90 11.39
C PHE A 160 -0.30 20.92 10.11
N PHE A 161 -0.34 22.06 9.43
CA PHE A 161 -1.14 22.25 8.22
C PHE A 161 -0.47 23.23 7.25
N ILE A 162 -0.39 22.85 5.99
CA ILE A 162 0.05 23.72 4.89
C ILE A 162 -1.15 23.93 3.98
N GLU A 163 -1.58 25.20 3.86
CA GLU A 163 -2.71 25.54 3.01
C GLU A 163 -2.47 25.09 1.55
N ASN A 164 -3.49 24.52 0.92
CA ASN A 164 -3.47 23.97 -0.45
C ASN A 164 -2.52 22.77 -0.69
N SER A 165 -1.84 22.26 0.35
CA SER A 165 -0.89 21.15 0.22
C SER A 165 -1.18 20.00 1.17
N THR A 166 -1.90 20.27 2.26
CA THR A 166 -2.28 19.25 3.24
C THR A 166 -3.70 18.76 3.00
N LEU A 167 -3.85 17.46 2.86
CA LEU A 167 -5.14 16.76 2.78
C LEU A 167 -5.50 16.24 4.18
N PRO A 168 -6.51 16.78 4.87
CA PRO A 168 -7.03 16.16 6.09
C PRO A 168 -7.81 14.90 5.71
N ILE A 169 -7.50 13.77 6.38
CA ILE A 169 -8.13 12.47 6.13
C ILE A 169 -9.21 12.22 7.19
N ASP A 170 -8.81 12.31 8.47
CA ASP A 170 -9.70 12.21 9.62
C ASP A 170 -9.39 13.30 10.66
N GLU A 171 -9.99 13.21 11.87
CA GLU A 171 -9.84 14.25 12.91
C GLU A 171 -8.41 14.42 13.43
N GLY A 172 -7.52 13.45 13.24
CA GLY A 172 -6.16 13.46 13.80
C GLY A 172 -5.05 13.30 12.80
N ILE A 173 -5.36 12.93 11.54
CA ILE A 173 -4.37 12.50 10.56
C ILE A 173 -4.54 13.24 9.26
N CYS A 174 -3.41 13.74 8.75
CA CYS A 174 -3.31 14.46 7.48
C CYS A 174 -2.25 13.82 6.58
N LEU A 175 -2.35 14.12 5.29
CA LEU A 175 -1.39 13.73 4.26
C LEU A 175 -0.86 14.98 3.56
N THR A 176 0.45 15.08 3.44
CA THR A 176 1.13 16.16 2.68
C THR A 176 2.18 15.53 1.77
N ALA A 177 2.24 15.97 0.51
CA ALA A 177 3.15 15.43 -0.50
C ALA A 177 4.03 16.53 -1.14
N THR A 178 4.45 17.53 -0.36
CA THR A 178 5.31 18.64 -0.81
C THR A 178 6.59 18.71 0.00
N LEU A 179 7.66 19.30 -0.58
CA LEU A 179 8.95 19.51 0.10
C LEU A 179 8.83 20.41 1.34
N ASP A 180 7.79 21.23 1.42
CA ASP A 180 7.67 22.21 2.51
C ASP A 180 7.46 21.54 3.87
N ILE A 181 6.76 20.40 3.92
CA ILE A 181 6.65 19.65 5.18
C ILE A 181 8.00 19.05 5.60
N LEU A 182 8.83 18.60 4.64
CA LEU A 182 10.18 18.08 4.94
C LEU A 182 11.07 19.18 5.49
N LYS A 183 11.01 20.39 4.91
CA LYS A 183 11.72 21.58 5.42
C LYS A 183 11.26 21.95 6.82
N ALA A 184 9.95 21.93 7.08
CA ALA A 184 9.41 22.20 8.41
C ALA A 184 9.89 21.16 9.44
N ILE A 185 9.86 19.88 9.10
CA ILE A 185 10.38 18.82 9.98
C ILE A 185 11.88 19.01 10.24
N ALA A 186 12.67 19.32 9.20
CA ALA A 186 14.11 19.54 9.34
C ALA A 186 14.44 20.73 10.25
N ARG A 187 13.60 21.76 10.29
CA ARG A 187 13.75 22.93 11.18
C ARG A 187 13.21 22.71 12.60
N GLY A 188 12.45 21.63 12.82
CA GLY A 188 11.80 21.38 14.11
C GLY A 188 10.40 21.98 14.25
N ASP A 189 9.90 22.66 13.21
CA ASP A 189 8.59 23.34 13.16
C ASP A 189 7.49 22.42 12.58
N GLY A 190 7.82 21.18 12.28
CA GLY A 190 6.92 20.20 11.69
C GLY A 190 5.93 19.58 12.70
N PRO A 191 5.10 18.62 12.24
CA PRO A 191 4.11 17.94 13.07
C PRO A 191 4.75 17.15 14.21
N ARG A 192 3.96 16.87 15.26
CA ARG A 192 4.41 16.08 16.42
C ARG A 192 4.69 14.64 16.05
N SER A 193 3.89 14.08 15.15
CA SER A 193 4.04 12.71 14.64
C SER A 193 4.04 12.73 13.14
N ALA A 194 4.99 12.03 12.53
CA ALA A 194 5.10 11.89 11.08
C ALA A 194 5.76 10.58 10.69
N ILE A 195 5.35 10.03 9.57
CA ILE A 195 6.05 9.00 8.80
C ILE A 195 6.14 9.45 7.35
N LEU A 196 7.24 9.12 6.68
CA LEU A 196 7.42 9.36 5.26
C LEU A 196 7.24 8.04 4.53
N ALA A 197 6.37 7.99 3.55
CA ALA A 197 6.13 6.84 2.70
C ALA A 197 6.59 7.12 1.27
N LEU A 198 7.30 6.18 0.66
CA LEU A 198 7.67 6.21 -0.74
C LEU A 198 6.68 5.35 -1.52
N GLY A 199 5.95 5.98 -2.45
CA GLY A 199 4.85 5.37 -3.18
C GLY A 199 3.58 5.20 -2.36
N TYR A 200 2.57 4.59 -2.98
CA TYR A 200 1.26 4.33 -2.39
C TYR A 200 0.63 3.05 -2.94
N ALA A 201 -0.40 2.54 -2.29
CA ALA A 201 -1.29 1.50 -2.78
C ALA A 201 -2.50 2.15 -3.44
N GLY A 202 -2.83 1.75 -4.65
CA GLY A 202 -3.95 2.30 -5.42
C GLY A 202 -4.88 1.20 -5.90
N TRP A 203 -6.18 1.46 -5.86
CA TRP A 203 -7.25 0.61 -6.37
C TRP A 203 -8.09 1.36 -7.39
N ALA A 204 -8.39 0.72 -8.50
CA ALA A 204 -9.35 1.21 -9.48
C ALA A 204 -10.77 1.26 -8.91
N PRO A 205 -11.72 1.95 -9.58
CA PRO A 205 -13.12 1.96 -9.18
C PRO A 205 -13.68 0.54 -8.93
N GLY A 206 -14.23 0.29 -7.73
CA GLY A 206 -14.81 -0.99 -7.33
C GLY A 206 -13.81 -2.11 -7.01
N GLN A 207 -12.50 -1.92 -7.26
CA GLN A 207 -11.49 -2.95 -7.04
C GLN A 207 -11.32 -3.28 -5.55
N LEU A 208 -11.25 -2.27 -4.69
CA LEU A 208 -11.08 -2.51 -3.24
C LEU A 208 -12.25 -3.27 -2.64
N GLU A 209 -13.47 -2.91 -3.02
CA GLU A 209 -14.69 -3.59 -2.58
C GLU A 209 -14.70 -5.06 -3.03
N ASN A 210 -14.30 -5.31 -4.28
CA ASN A 210 -14.18 -6.66 -4.81
C ASN A 210 -13.14 -7.48 -4.05
N GLU A 211 -11.95 -6.94 -3.81
CA GLU A 211 -10.89 -7.60 -3.05
C GLU A 211 -11.32 -7.90 -1.59
N ILE A 212 -12.10 -7.02 -0.95
CA ILE A 212 -12.66 -7.25 0.38
C ILE A 212 -13.69 -8.39 0.35
N GLN A 213 -14.58 -8.42 -0.65
CA GLN A 213 -15.58 -9.49 -0.83
C GLN A 213 -14.93 -10.86 -1.04
N HIS A 214 -13.75 -10.90 -1.67
CA HIS A 214 -12.95 -12.11 -1.88
C HIS A 214 -11.98 -12.39 -0.72
N ASN A 215 -12.20 -11.78 0.45
CA ASN A 215 -11.37 -11.95 1.64
C ASN A 215 -9.88 -11.62 1.44
N GLY A 216 -9.55 -10.68 0.55
CA GLY A 216 -8.18 -10.18 0.41
C GLY A 216 -7.77 -9.27 1.57
N TRP A 217 -8.72 -8.52 2.11
CA TRP A 217 -8.50 -7.51 3.15
C TRP A 217 -9.48 -7.62 4.29
N LEU A 218 -8.96 -7.50 5.51
CA LEU A 218 -9.72 -7.14 6.69
C LEU A 218 -9.61 -5.64 6.91
N HIS A 219 -10.53 -5.04 7.65
CA HIS A 219 -10.44 -3.63 8.00
C HIS A 219 -10.75 -3.37 9.48
N CYS A 220 -10.16 -2.32 10.02
CA CYS A 220 -10.45 -1.84 11.37
C CYS A 220 -10.32 -0.32 11.45
N SER A 221 -10.82 0.25 12.56
CA SER A 221 -10.63 1.68 12.83
C SER A 221 -9.15 2.03 12.94
N ALA A 222 -8.77 3.20 12.42
CA ALA A 222 -7.41 3.71 12.55
C ALA A 222 -7.03 3.94 14.03
N ASP A 223 -5.74 3.91 14.26
CA ASP A 223 -5.12 4.09 15.57
C ASP A 223 -3.78 4.81 15.36
N PRO A 224 -3.54 5.95 16.01
CA PRO A 224 -2.27 6.66 15.90
C PRO A 224 -1.04 5.79 16.21
N GLU A 225 -1.15 4.83 17.14
CA GLU A 225 -0.06 3.91 17.44
C GLU A 225 0.21 2.93 16.28
N LEU A 226 -0.84 2.45 15.60
CA LEU A 226 -0.67 1.64 14.40
C LEU A 226 -0.04 2.43 13.25
N ILE A 227 -0.31 3.73 13.15
CA ILE A 227 0.23 4.56 12.07
C ILE A 227 1.64 5.04 12.40
N PHE A 228 1.85 5.69 13.56
CA PHE A 228 3.09 6.38 13.92
C PHE A 228 4.02 5.58 14.83
N GLY A 229 3.54 4.48 15.41
CA GLY A 229 4.33 3.65 16.34
C GLY A 229 5.65 3.17 15.73
N GLN A 230 6.68 3.12 16.58
CA GLN A 230 8.05 2.82 16.14
C GLN A 230 8.28 1.35 15.80
N ASP A 231 7.52 0.43 16.38
CA ASP A 231 7.58 -1.01 16.12
C ASP A 231 6.82 -1.35 14.82
N THR A 232 7.47 -1.17 13.68
CA THR A 232 6.86 -1.48 12.37
C THR A 232 6.59 -2.97 12.17
N GLY A 233 7.43 -3.84 12.72
CA GLY A 233 7.29 -5.30 12.60
C GLY A 233 6.07 -5.85 13.32
N GLY A 234 5.74 -5.32 14.50
CA GLY A 234 4.60 -5.75 15.30
C GLY A 234 3.26 -5.16 14.87
N LYS A 235 3.21 -4.19 13.95
CA LYS A 235 1.96 -3.52 13.55
C LYS A 235 0.92 -4.48 12.97
N TYR A 236 1.34 -5.47 12.20
CA TYR A 236 0.44 -6.45 11.60
C TYR A 236 -0.30 -7.26 12.67
N GLU A 237 0.43 -7.79 13.64
CA GLU A 237 -0.17 -8.56 14.73
C GLU A 237 -1.04 -7.69 15.64
N LYS A 238 -0.60 -6.45 15.92
CA LYS A 238 -1.40 -5.48 16.69
C LYS A 238 -2.72 -5.15 15.99
N ALA A 239 -2.70 -4.99 14.67
CA ALA A 239 -3.90 -4.71 13.88
C ALA A 239 -4.88 -5.90 13.88
N LEU A 240 -4.38 -7.13 13.74
CA LEU A 240 -5.20 -8.34 13.84
C LEU A 240 -5.80 -8.50 15.25
N LYS A 241 -5.02 -8.32 16.30
CA LYS A 241 -5.51 -8.37 17.69
C LYS A 241 -6.61 -7.34 17.97
N LYS A 242 -6.55 -6.17 17.33
CA LYS A 242 -7.57 -5.12 17.47
C LYS A 242 -8.94 -5.57 16.99
N ILE A 243 -9.01 -6.49 16.04
CA ILE A 243 -10.25 -7.10 15.53
C ILE A 243 -10.51 -8.50 16.11
N GLY A 244 -9.78 -8.88 17.16
CA GLY A 244 -9.99 -10.14 17.85
C GLY A 244 -9.43 -11.37 17.15
N ILE A 245 -8.52 -11.18 16.18
CA ILE A 245 -7.91 -12.27 15.41
C ILE A 245 -6.51 -12.56 15.96
N ASP A 246 -6.24 -13.82 16.30
CA ASP A 246 -4.91 -14.32 16.60
C ASP A 246 -4.33 -15.03 15.36
N LEU A 247 -3.07 -14.73 15.02
CA LEU A 247 -2.37 -15.38 13.90
C LEU A 247 -2.29 -16.91 14.05
N GLY A 248 -2.20 -17.41 15.28
CA GLY A 248 -2.21 -18.83 15.55
C GLY A 248 -3.53 -19.54 15.20
N MET A 249 -4.62 -18.79 15.09
CA MET A 249 -5.95 -19.29 14.69
C MET A 249 -6.20 -19.17 13.17
N LEU A 250 -5.39 -18.40 12.45
CA LEU A 250 -5.45 -18.28 11.00
C LEU A 250 -4.59 -19.37 10.35
N SER A 251 -4.91 -20.67 10.60
CA SER A 251 -4.23 -21.75 9.91
C SER A 251 -4.72 -21.80 8.46
N SER A 252 -3.82 -22.11 7.54
CA SER A 252 -4.12 -22.31 6.12
C SER A 252 -4.99 -23.57 5.85
N GLU A 253 -5.36 -24.31 6.89
CA GLU A 253 -6.18 -25.53 6.83
C GLU A 253 -7.66 -25.33 7.20
N ALA A 254 -8.12 -24.10 7.43
CA ALA A 254 -9.53 -23.84 7.67
C ALA A 254 -10.32 -23.88 6.36
N GLY A 255 -10.73 -25.08 5.92
CA GLY A 255 -11.61 -25.16 4.76
C GLY A 255 -11.82 -26.51 4.10
N HIS A 256 -11.81 -27.59 4.83
CA HIS A 256 -12.39 -28.86 4.35
C HIS A 256 -13.33 -29.43 5.42
N ALA A 257 -14.56 -28.99 5.41
CA ALA A 257 -15.70 -29.66 6.04
C ALA A 257 -16.82 -29.74 5.01
#